data_5d421f9a88c77ae1bd4d00c94063268a
#
_entry.id   5d421f9a88c77ae1bd4d00c94063268a
#
_cell.length_a   1.000
_cell.length_b   1.000
_cell.length_c   1.000
_cell.angle_alpha   90.00
_cell.angle_beta   90.00
_cell.angle_gamma   90.00
#
_symmetry.space_group_name_H-M   'P 1'
#
loop_
_entity.id
_entity.type
_entity.pdbx_description
1 polymer ?
#
loop_
_entity_poly.entity_id
_entity_poly.type
_entity_poly.pdbx_seq_one_letter_code
_entity_poly.pdbx_strand_id
1 'polypeptide(L)'
;MSTKEQRRQIIDQNEMTVLSRIVDASNATLFGEIAGIRVVYKPIAGERPLWDFPDGNLASREVAAFSVSELLEIHRVPYTTLRDGPFGMGMVQEWIEIDENLDLIEFSQTDEPQLRELALFDAVINNTDRKIGHLLIDQSGFLFGCDHGVTFHEEDKLRTVLWQWRGQPLTERERTTLEGFLRNDLDLHLSQLITESEINALRSRVLNLLESNCFPMPSGDWPAIPWPPV
;
A
#
# COMPACT_ATOMS: atom_id res chain seq x y z
N MET A 1 21.43 -16.57 -0.74
CA MET A 1 20.32 -15.60 -0.98
C MET A 1 20.82 -14.21 -0.56
N SER A 2 20.54 -13.19 -1.35
CA SER A 2 20.87 -11.81 -0.98
C SER A 2 20.02 -11.36 0.22
N THR A 3 20.59 -10.53 1.11
CA THR A 3 19.82 -9.93 2.23
C THR A 3 18.76 -8.97 1.68
N LYS A 4 17.73 -8.63 2.49
CA LYS A 4 16.71 -7.61 2.10
C LYS A 4 17.38 -6.31 1.66
N GLU A 5 18.38 -5.84 2.40
CA GLU A 5 19.09 -4.59 2.10
C GLU A 5 19.88 -4.66 0.79
N GLN A 6 20.54 -5.78 0.53
CA GLN A 6 21.24 -5.98 -0.75
C GLN A 6 20.27 -5.99 -1.94
N ARG A 7 19.06 -6.58 -1.78
CA ARG A 7 18.03 -6.55 -2.83
C ARG A 7 17.53 -5.12 -3.09
N ARG A 8 17.27 -4.33 -2.03
CA ARG A 8 16.91 -2.92 -2.14
C ARG A 8 17.96 -2.12 -2.92
N GLN A 9 19.23 -2.24 -2.54
CA GLN A 9 20.35 -1.59 -3.24
C GLN A 9 20.46 -2.01 -4.71
N ILE A 10 20.22 -3.28 -5.02
CA ILE A 10 20.21 -3.76 -6.42
C ILE A 10 19.09 -3.10 -7.20
N ILE A 11 17.88 -3.03 -6.64
CA ILE A 11 16.73 -2.38 -7.28
C ILE A 11 17.00 -0.89 -7.51
N ASP A 12 17.60 -0.20 -6.56
CA ASP A 12 17.83 1.24 -6.65
C ASP A 12 18.93 1.63 -7.64
N GLN A 13 19.96 0.80 -7.79
CA GLN A 13 21.23 1.22 -8.45
C GLN A 13 21.47 0.61 -9.81
N ASN A 14 20.76 -0.45 -10.20
CA ASN A 14 21.02 -1.14 -11.47
C ASN A 14 19.98 -0.76 -12.54
N GLU A 15 20.34 -0.97 -13.79
CA GLU A 15 19.46 -0.76 -14.94
C GLU A 15 18.30 -1.73 -14.94
N MET A 16 17.13 -1.23 -15.37
CA MET A 16 15.89 -2.00 -15.49
C MET A 16 15.63 -2.35 -16.95
N THR A 17 15.28 -3.61 -17.18
CA THR A 17 14.75 -4.09 -18.45
C THR A 17 13.26 -4.34 -18.32
N VAL A 18 12.44 -3.69 -19.16
CA VAL A 18 11.00 -3.99 -19.27
C VAL A 18 10.81 -5.24 -20.13
N LEU A 19 10.07 -6.20 -19.60
CA LEU A 19 9.82 -7.49 -20.23
C LEU A 19 8.44 -7.55 -20.89
N SER A 20 7.41 -7.02 -20.22
CA SER A 20 6.03 -7.02 -20.74
C SER A 20 5.19 -5.91 -20.07
N ARG A 21 3.97 -5.71 -20.64
CA ARG A 21 2.93 -4.88 -20.03
C ARG A 21 1.90 -5.77 -19.35
N ILE A 22 1.48 -5.40 -18.14
CA ILE A 22 0.36 -6.03 -17.44
C ILE A 22 -0.93 -5.44 -18.01
N VAL A 23 -1.76 -6.29 -18.64
CA VAL A 23 -2.87 -5.85 -19.51
C VAL A 23 -4.08 -5.37 -18.72
N ASP A 24 -4.34 -5.98 -17.55
CA ASP A 24 -5.55 -5.73 -16.75
C ASP A 24 -5.44 -4.51 -15.81
N ALA A 25 -4.34 -3.77 -15.89
CA ALA A 25 -4.13 -2.58 -15.07
C ALA A 25 -4.74 -1.32 -15.72
N SER A 26 -5.39 -0.48 -14.91
CA SER A 26 -6.00 0.79 -15.35
C SER A 26 -4.99 1.84 -15.82
N ASN A 27 -3.76 1.79 -15.30
CA ASN A 27 -2.61 2.63 -15.67
C ASN A 27 -1.54 1.80 -16.39
N ALA A 28 -0.52 2.46 -16.93
CA ALA A 28 0.62 1.76 -17.54
C ALA A 28 1.41 1.02 -16.47
N THR A 29 1.13 -0.27 -16.30
CA THR A 29 1.83 -1.16 -15.37
C THR A 29 2.69 -2.13 -16.17
N LEU A 30 3.98 -2.15 -15.88
CA LEU A 30 4.99 -2.89 -16.62
C LEU A 30 5.65 -3.91 -15.70
N PHE A 31 5.87 -5.10 -16.23
CA PHE A 31 6.68 -6.14 -15.62
C PHE A 31 8.09 -6.05 -16.12
N GLY A 32 9.06 -6.05 -15.23
CA GLY A 32 10.47 -5.89 -15.58
C GLY A 32 11.40 -6.68 -14.68
N GLU A 33 12.70 -6.52 -14.96
CA GLU A 33 13.77 -7.15 -14.22
C GLU A 33 14.92 -6.17 -13.99
N ILE A 34 15.53 -6.23 -12.81
CA ILE A 34 16.71 -5.47 -12.40
C ILE A 34 17.73 -6.48 -11.83
N ALA A 35 18.79 -6.78 -12.60
CA ALA A 35 19.86 -7.69 -12.19
C ALA A 35 19.35 -9.03 -11.61
N GLY A 36 18.35 -9.64 -12.26
CA GLY A 36 17.75 -10.92 -11.86
C GLY A 36 16.63 -10.80 -10.81
N ILE A 37 16.29 -9.57 -10.35
CA ILE A 37 15.16 -9.33 -9.45
C ILE A 37 13.97 -8.86 -10.30
N ARG A 38 12.85 -9.57 -10.23
CA ARG A 38 11.60 -9.18 -10.89
C ARG A 38 10.96 -8.00 -10.18
N VAL A 39 10.40 -7.08 -10.98
CA VAL A 39 9.79 -5.85 -10.46
C VAL A 39 8.54 -5.47 -11.25
N VAL A 40 7.65 -4.72 -10.60
CA VAL A 40 6.59 -3.94 -11.25
C VAL A 40 7.08 -2.51 -11.40
N TYR A 41 6.89 -1.92 -12.58
CA TYR A 41 7.20 -0.52 -12.85
C TYR A 41 5.98 0.22 -13.33
N LYS A 42 5.62 1.32 -12.66
CA LYS A 42 4.51 2.19 -13.02
C LYS A 42 5.09 3.60 -13.29
N PRO A 43 5.36 3.97 -14.56
CA PRO A 43 5.88 5.29 -14.90
C PRO A 43 4.83 6.38 -14.64
N ILE A 44 5.24 7.51 -14.05
CA ILE A 44 4.34 8.66 -13.80
C ILE A 44 3.72 9.15 -15.12
N ALA A 45 4.47 9.16 -16.22
CA ALA A 45 3.97 9.53 -17.54
C ALA A 45 2.83 8.64 -18.06
N GLY A 46 2.63 7.46 -17.47
CA GLY A 46 1.56 6.50 -17.80
C GLY A 46 0.33 6.58 -16.92
N GLU A 47 0.31 7.49 -15.96
CA GLU A 47 -0.82 7.67 -15.05
C GLU A 47 -1.98 8.40 -15.74
N ARG A 48 -3.20 8.00 -15.40
CA ARG A 48 -4.42 8.73 -15.79
C ARG A 48 -4.80 9.67 -14.66
N PRO A 49 -5.01 10.97 -14.95
CA PRO A 49 -5.44 11.92 -13.93
C PRO A 49 -6.74 11.47 -13.26
N LEU A 50 -6.78 11.55 -11.94
CA LEU A 50 -7.96 11.28 -11.13
C LEU A 50 -8.50 12.60 -10.58
N TRP A 51 -9.79 12.85 -10.76
CA TRP A 51 -10.43 14.11 -10.37
C TRP A 51 -10.41 14.36 -8.86
N ASP A 52 -10.38 13.28 -8.06
CA ASP A 52 -10.36 13.31 -6.59
C ASP A 52 -8.94 13.20 -5.99
N PHE A 53 -7.91 13.10 -6.82
CA PHE A 53 -6.49 13.17 -6.44
C PHE A 53 -5.77 14.19 -7.33
N PRO A 54 -6.11 15.51 -7.19
CA PRO A 54 -5.60 16.55 -8.08
C PRO A 54 -4.12 16.86 -7.87
N ASP A 55 -3.59 16.58 -6.68
CA ASP A 55 -2.23 16.91 -6.28
C ASP A 55 -1.32 15.67 -6.29
N GLY A 56 -0.05 15.88 -6.65
CA GLY A 56 0.95 14.83 -6.69
C GLY A 56 0.74 13.82 -7.83
N ASN A 57 1.14 12.59 -7.60
CA ASN A 57 1.02 11.48 -8.55
C ASN A 57 0.82 10.15 -7.79
N LEU A 58 0.32 9.13 -8.49
CA LEU A 58 0.00 7.83 -7.88
C LEU A 58 1.26 7.07 -7.50
N ALA A 59 2.34 7.20 -8.28
CA ALA A 59 3.62 6.55 -8.00
C ALA A 59 4.21 6.99 -6.65
N SER A 60 4.14 8.29 -6.33
CA SER A 60 4.59 8.81 -5.03
C SER A 60 3.74 8.29 -3.87
N ARG A 61 2.43 8.11 -4.06
CA ARG A 61 1.53 7.53 -3.04
C ARG A 61 1.85 6.05 -2.76
N GLU A 62 2.21 5.29 -3.77
CA GLU A 62 2.70 3.90 -3.60
C GLU A 62 3.97 3.85 -2.74
N VAL A 63 4.92 4.77 -2.97
CA VAL A 63 6.14 4.86 -2.16
C VAL A 63 5.84 5.36 -0.74
N ALA A 64 4.90 6.31 -0.59
CA ALA A 64 4.44 6.76 0.73
C ALA A 64 3.79 5.62 1.53
N ALA A 65 2.99 4.77 0.87
CA ALA A 65 2.39 3.60 1.51
C ALA A 65 3.45 2.60 1.99
N PHE A 66 4.50 2.35 1.18
CA PHE A 66 5.63 1.55 1.62
C PHE A 66 6.32 2.18 2.84
N SER A 67 6.61 3.49 2.81
CA SER A 67 7.24 4.20 3.93
C SER A 67 6.41 4.11 5.21
N VAL A 68 5.09 4.28 5.13
CA VAL A 68 4.18 4.12 6.27
C VAL A 68 4.16 2.68 6.79
N SER A 69 4.20 1.67 5.90
CA SER A 69 4.28 0.25 6.31
C SER A 69 5.56 -0.06 7.08
N GLU A 70 6.70 0.53 6.68
CA GLU A 70 7.98 0.40 7.41
C GLU A 70 7.93 1.15 8.76
N LEU A 71 7.38 2.39 8.81
CA LEU A 71 7.23 3.17 10.03
C LEU A 71 6.27 2.55 11.06
N LEU A 72 5.27 1.80 10.61
CA LEU A 72 4.37 1.01 11.45
C LEU A 72 5.00 -0.32 11.90
N GLU A 73 6.17 -0.68 11.36
CA GLU A 73 6.85 -1.97 11.61
C GLU A 73 6.00 -3.21 11.25
N ILE A 74 5.02 -3.06 10.36
CA ILE A 74 4.17 -4.18 9.89
C ILE A 74 4.70 -4.85 8.63
N HIS A 75 5.46 -4.12 7.80
CA HIS A 75 6.14 -4.62 6.59
C HIS A 75 5.22 -5.33 5.59
N ARG A 76 3.98 -4.81 5.42
CA ARG A 76 2.95 -5.41 4.56
C ARG A 76 2.98 -4.90 3.11
N VAL A 77 3.90 -4.01 2.78
CA VAL A 77 4.09 -3.54 1.40
C VAL A 77 5.44 -4.05 0.89
N PRO A 78 5.52 -4.66 -0.31
CA PRO A 78 6.80 -5.03 -0.91
C PRO A 78 7.72 -3.83 -1.05
N TYR A 79 9.04 -4.04 -1.12
CA TYR A 79 9.96 -2.92 -1.33
C TYR A 79 9.53 -2.08 -2.52
N THR A 80 9.34 -0.79 -2.28
CA THR A 80 8.84 0.17 -3.27
C THR A 80 9.68 1.44 -3.22
N THR A 81 10.14 1.89 -4.39
CA THR A 81 10.99 3.07 -4.54
C THR A 81 10.53 3.92 -5.73
N LEU A 82 10.84 5.22 -5.69
CA LEU A 82 10.64 6.14 -6.81
C LEU A 82 11.99 6.32 -7.53
N ARG A 83 12.07 5.95 -8.81
CA ARG A 83 13.32 6.05 -9.58
C ARG A 83 13.07 6.20 -11.07
N ASP A 84 14.12 6.60 -11.80
CA ASP A 84 14.12 6.58 -13.24
C ASP A 84 14.10 5.14 -13.79
N GLY A 85 13.32 4.96 -14.85
CA GLY A 85 13.23 3.75 -15.62
C GLY A 85 13.17 4.03 -17.13
N PRO A 86 12.96 3.02 -17.96
CA PRO A 86 12.95 3.17 -19.44
C PRO A 86 11.91 4.16 -19.98
N PHE A 87 10.87 4.47 -19.20
CA PHE A 87 9.82 5.44 -19.56
C PHE A 87 9.75 6.65 -18.61
N GLY A 88 10.90 7.01 -18.00
CA GLY A 88 11.05 8.13 -17.08
C GLY A 88 10.84 7.75 -15.61
N MET A 89 10.69 8.77 -14.78
CA MET A 89 10.46 8.59 -13.34
C MET A 89 9.18 7.81 -13.09
N GLY A 90 9.22 6.86 -12.13
CA GLY A 90 8.06 6.07 -11.76
C GLY A 90 8.28 5.24 -10.49
N MET A 91 7.24 4.63 -10.02
CA MET A 91 7.28 3.67 -8.94
C MET A 91 7.84 2.33 -9.43
N VAL A 92 8.79 1.78 -8.70
CA VAL A 92 9.31 0.43 -8.89
C VAL A 92 9.08 -0.36 -7.61
N GLN A 93 8.37 -1.49 -7.71
CA GLN A 93 8.04 -2.36 -6.59
C GLN A 93 8.59 -3.76 -6.85
N GLU A 94 9.19 -4.38 -5.84
CA GLU A 94 9.64 -5.76 -5.91
C GLU A 94 8.44 -6.70 -6.18
N TRP A 95 8.60 -7.58 -7.17
CA TRP A 95 7.60 -8.59 -7.51
C TRP A 95 7.55 -9.68 -6.44
N ILE A 96 6.35 -10.03 -6.01
CA ILE A 96 6.12 -11.13 -5.06
C ILE A 96 5.64 -12.36 -5.84
N GLU A 97 6.35 -13.48 -5.66
CA GLU A 97 5.90 -14.78 -6.16
C GLU A 97 4.82 -15.33 -5.26
N ILE A 98 3.59 -15.31 -5.74
CA ILE A 98 2.42 -15.73 -4.96
C ILE A 98 2.26 -17.25 -4.92
N ASP A 99 1.58 -17.76 -3.90
CA ASP A 99 1.08 -19.14 -3.86
C ASP A 99 -0.20 -19.24 -4.71
N GLU A 100 -0.06 -19.79 -5.92
CA GLU A 100 -1.18 -19.96 -6.85
C GLU A 100 -2.21 -21.03 -6.42
N ASN A 101 -1.90 -21.83 -5.38
CA ASN A 101 -2.80 -22.88 -4.89
C ASN A 101 -3.80 -22.36 -3.85
N LEU A 102 -3.61 -21.13 -3.34
CA LEU A 102 -4.48 -20.56 -2.32
C LEU A 102 -5.72 -19.94 -2.96
N ASP A 103 -6.90 -20.31 -2.45
CA ASP A 103 -8.14 -19.58 -2.78
C ASP A 103 -8.14 -18.23 -2.04
N LEU A 104 -7.80 -17.19 -2.79
CA LEU A 104 -7.67 -15.84 -2.27
C LEU A 104 -9.01 -15.25 -1.80
N ILE A 105 -10.13 -15.67 -2.42
CA ILE A 105 -11.48 -15.23 -2.03
C ILE A 105 -11.83 -15.82 -0.66
N GLU A 106 -11.63 -17.14 -0.49
CA GLU A 106 -11.84 -17.80 0.79
C GLU A 106 -10.93 -17.22 1.88
N PHE A 107 -9.63 -17.10 1.59
CA PHE A 107 -8.67 -16.53 2.52
C PHE A 107 -9.05 -15.12 2.97
N SER A 108 -9.48 -14.24 2.05
CA SER A 108 -9.84 -12.85 2.36
C SER A 108 -11.01 -12.70 3.34
N GLN A 109 -11.78 -13.77 3.57
CA GLN A 109 -12.95 -13.80 4.47
C GLN A 109 -12.63 -14.41 5.85
N THR A 110 -11.39 -14.83 6.07
CA THR A 110 -10.97 -15.42 7.35
C THR A 110 -10.59 -14.36 8.39
N ASP A 111 -10.41 -14.77 9.64
CA ASP A 111 -9.95 -13.91 10.75
C ASP A 111 -8.40 -13.95 10.90
N GLU A 112 -7.67 -14.16 9.79
CA GLU A 112 -6.22 -14.22 9.83
C GLU A 112 -5.57 -12.93 10.37
N PRO A 113 -4.65 -13.02 11.34
CA PRO A 113 -4.00 -11.85 11.94
C PRO A 113 -3.32 -10.94 10.92
N GLN A 114 -2.79 -11.51 9.84
CA GLN A 114 -2.14 -10.76 8.77
C GLN A 114 -3.14 -9.89 7.98
N LEU A 115 -4.37 -10.38 7.75
CA LEU A 115 -5.45 -9.59 7.14
C LEU A 115 -5.89 -8.46 8.07
N ARG A 116 -5.94 -8.71 9.38
CA ARG A 116 -6.27 -7.69 10.38
C ARG A 116 -5.21 -6.57 10.43
N GLU A 117 -3.92 -6.92 10.36
CA GLU A 117 -2.84 -5.93 10.25
C GLU A 117 -2.96 -5.10 8.96
N LEU A 118 -3.31 -5.74 7.83
CA LEU A 118 -3.52 -5.04 6.56
C LEU A 118 -4.78 -4.16 6.59
N ALA A 119 -5.86 -4.59 7.26
CA ALA A 119 -7.05 -3.77 7.45
C ALA A 119 -6.76 -2.52 8.30
N LEU A 120 -5.93 -2.63 9.35
CA LEU A 120 -5.47 -1.48 10.12
C LEU A 120 -4.61 -0.55 9.27
N PHE A 121 -3.72 -1.10 8.47
CA PHE A 121 -2.90 -0.34 7.54
C PHE A 121 -3.75 0.44 6.53
N ASP A 122 -4.75 -0.21 5.90
CA ASP A 122 -5.68 0.44 4.98
C ASP A 122 -6.44 1.59 5.65
N ALA A 123 -6.84 1.42 6.91
CA ALA A 123 -7.50 2.48 7.69
C ALA A 123 -6.55 3.66 7.96
N VAL A 124 -5.28 3.41 8.26
CA VAL A 124 -4.26 4.45 8.49
C VAL A 124 -3.99 5.25 7.23
N ILE A 125 -3.72 4.59 6.10
CA ILE A 125 -3.40 5.26 4.84
C ILE A 125 -4.64 5.72 4.05
N ASN A 126 -5.87 5.48 4.57
CA ASN A 126 -7.14 5.79 3.91
C ASN A 126 -7.19 5.19 2.49
N ASN A 127 -7.00 3.89 2.40
CA ASN A 127 -7.01 3.19 1.11
C ASN A 127 -8.41 3.21 0.49
N THR A 128 -8.52 3.73 -0.72
CA THR A 128 -9.82 3.88 -1.40
C THR A 128 -10.14 2.77 -2.40
N ASP A 129 -9.26 1.76 -2.55
CA ASP A 129 -9.44 0.71 -3.56
C ASP A 129 -8.85 -0.66 -3.17
N ARG A 130 -8.91 -1.08 -1.89
CA ARG A 130 -8.44 -2.43 -1.50
C ARG A 130 -9.35 -3.51 -2.05
N LYS A 131 -8.87 -4.27 -3.03
CA LYS A 131 -9.51 -5.42 -3.66
C LYS A 131 -8.89 -6.73 -3.19
N ILE A 132 -9.57 -7.85 -3.44
CA ILE A 132 -9.03 -9.19 -3.16
C ILE A 132 -7.77 -9.43 -4.00
N GLY A 133 -7.76 -9.05 -5.28
CA GLY A 133 -6.59 -9.18 -6.16
C GLY A 133 -5.36 -8.34 -5.74
N HIS A 134 -5.50 -7.44 -4.76
CA HIS A 134 -4.37 -6.70 -4.19
C HIS A 134 -3.72 -7.38 -2.97
N LEU A 135 -4.19 -8.58 -2.61
CA LEU A 135 -3.62 -9.43 -1.56
C LEU A 135 -2.61 -10.38 -2.19
N LEU A 136 -1.35 -10.29 -1.81
CA LEU A 136 -0.28 -11.12 -2.35
C LEU A 136 0.25 -12.02 -1.24
N ILE A 137 -0.03 -13.31 -1.30
CA ILE A 137 0.46 -14.28 -0.32
C ILE A 137 1.59 -15.06 -0.97
N ASP A 138 2.77 -14.95 -0.39
CA ASP A 138 3.94 -15.67 -0.90
C ASP A 138 3.91 -17.15 -0.49
N GLN A 139 4.84 -17.94 -1.05
CA GLN A 139 4.96 -19.39 -0.77
C GLN A 139 5.31 -19.72 0.70
N SER A 140 5.69 -18.73 1.51
CA SER A 140 5.91 -18.89 2.95
C SER A 140 4.64 -18.62 3.77
N GLY A 141 3.56 -18.18 3.15
CA GLY A 141 2.32 -17.75 3.78
C GLY A 141 2.37 -16.31 4.31
N PHE A 142 3.36 -15.51 3.90
CA PHE A 142 3.42 -14.11 4.29
C PHE A 142 2.55 -13.26 3.35
N LEU A 143 1.65 -12.44 3.95
CA LEU A 143 0.75 -11.56 3.22
C LEU A 143 1.39 -10.19 2.97
N PHE A 144 1.39 -9.78 1.71
CA PHE A 144 1.63 -8.40 1.28
C PHE A 144 0.36 -7.78 0.70
N GLY A 145 0.28 -6.45 0.73
CA GLY A 145 -0.66 -5.66 -0.05
C GLY A 145 0.06 -4.92 -1.17
N CYS A 146 -0.60 -4.73 -2.30
CA CYS A 146 -0.10 -3.91 -3.41
C CYS A 146 -1.16 -2.91 -3.88
N ASP A 147 -0.82 -2.10 -4.88
CA ASP A 147 -1.69 -1.12 -5.55
C ASP A 147 -2.25 -0.05 -4.60
N HIS A 148 -1.34 0.74 -4.01
CA HIS A 148 -1.63 1.80 -3.04
C HIS A 148 -1.65 3.21 -3.66
N GLY A 149 -1.81 3.33 -4.97
CA GLY A 149 -1.77 4.63 -5.66
C GLY A 149 -2.92 5.59 -5.29
N VAL A 150 -4.06 5.05 -4.81
CA VAL A 150 -5.23 5.84 -4.43
C VAL A 150 -5.44 5.84 -2.90
N THR A 151 -4.47 6.42 -2.20
CA THR A 151 -4.38 6.48 -0.74
C THR A 151 -4.10 7.90 -0.26
N PHE A 152 -4.14 8.14 1.03
CA PHE A 152 -3.82 9.40 1.73
C PHE A 152 -4.78 10.57 1.47
N HIS A 153 -5.93 10.36 0.82
CA HIS A 153 -6.89 11.45 0.65
C HIS A 153 -7.23 12.13 1.99
N GLU A 154 -7.42 13.44 1.99
CA GLU A 154 -7.70 14.23 3.19
C GLU A 154 -9.05 13.85 3.83
N GLU A 155 -10.07 13.63 3.01
CA GLU A 155 -11.38 13.13 3.46
C GLU A 155 -11.33 11.63 3.70
N ASP A 156 -12.06 11.14 4.70
CA ASP A 156 -12.16 9.71 5.00
C ASP A 156 -12.97 8.99 3.92
N LYS A 157 -12.26 8.29 3.04
CA LYS A 157 -12.80 7.56 1.88
C LYS A 157 -12.43 6.08 1.89
N LEU A 158 -12.19 5.51 3.05
CA LEU A 158 -11.78 4.10 3.16
C LEU A 158 -12.75 3.18 2.43
N ARG A 159 -12.24 2.45 1.44
CA ARG A 159 -12.94 1.43 0.67
C ARG A 159 -12.09 0.19 0.60
N THR A 160 -12.53 -0.86 1.27
CA THR A 160 -11.75 -2.09 1.42
C THR A 160 -12.67 -3.30 1.42
N VAL A 161 -12.14 -4.45 1.03
CA VAL A 161 -12.81 -5.76 1.22
C VAL A 161 -12.60 -6.31 2.64
N LEU A 162 -11.79 -5.66 3.47
CA LEU A 162 -11.35 -6.15 4.79
C LEU A 162 -12.16 -5.49 5.93
N TRP A 163 -13.49 -5.62 5.90
CA TRP A 163 -14.38 -5.06 6.92
C TRP A 163 -14.70 -6.01 8.10
N GLN A 164 -14.01 -7.14 8.22
CA GLN A 164 -14.29 -8.14 9.26
C GLN A 164 -14.16 -7.56 10.68
N TRP A 165 -13.24 -6.60 10.87
CA TRP A 165 -12.93 -6.03 12.19
C TRP A 165 -13.58 -4.67 12.44
N ARG A 166 -14.46 -4.17 11.55
CA ARG A 166 -15.17 -2.89 11.75
C ARG A 166 -15.82 -2.82 13.14
N GLY A 167 -15.60 -1.72 13.85
CA GLY A 167 -16.11 -1.48 15.19
C GLY A 167 -15.50 -2.35 16.30
N GLN A 168 -14.62 -3.29 15.97
CA GLN A 168 -13.92 -4.08 17.00
C GLN A 168 -12.83 -3.25 17.69
N PRO A 169 -12.60 -3.49 19.01
CA PRO A 169 -11.54 -2.81 19.74
C PRO A 169 -10.16 -3.09 19.15
N LEU A 170 -9.29 -2.09 19.22
CA LEU A 170 -7.86 -2.27 18.96
C LEU A 170 -7.24 -3.15 20.06
N THR A 171 -6.35 -4.04 19.67
CA THR A 171 -5.51 -4.78 20.61
C THR A 171 -4.42 -3.86 21.18
N GLU A 172 -3.83 -4.25 22.31
CA GLU A 172 -2.70 -3.52 22.91
C GLU A 172 -1.50 -3.40 21.94
N ARG A 173 -1.23 -4.46 21.15
CA ARG A 173 -0.18 -4.44 20.13
C ARG A 173 -0.48 -3.39 19.06
N GLU A 174 -1.71 -3.33 18.53
CA GLU A 174 -2.11 -2.35 17.53
C GLU A 174 -2.01 -0.91 18.06
N ARG A 175 -2.44 -0.68 19.30
CA ARG A 175 -2.28 0.61 19.98
C ARG A 175 -0.81 1.00 20.06
N THR A 176 0.05 0.10 20.56
CA THR A 176 1.49 0.35 20.69
C THR A 176 2.13 0.66 19.33
N THR A 177 1.74 -0.04 18.28
CA THR A 177 2.18 0.21 16.90
C THR A 177 1.79 1.62 16.44
N LEU A 178 0.52 2.03 16.63
CA LEU A 178 0.03 3.36 16.26
C LEU A 178 0.70 4.48 17.07
N GLU A 179 0.88 4.27 18.37
CA GLU A 179 1.61 5.22 19.24
C GLU A 179 3.10 5.34 18.86
N GLY A 180 3.70 4.22 18.47
CA GLY A 180 5.07 4.17 17.91
C GLY A 180 5.18 4.97 16.63
N PHE A 181 4.24 4.78 15.72
CA PHE A 181 4.17 5.48 14.45
C PHE A 181 4.12 7.01 14.63
N LEU A 182 3.32 7.53 15.55
CA LEU A 182 3.20 8.97 15.81
C LEU A 182 4.47 9.60 16.41
N ARG A 183 5.41 8.82 16.90
CA ARG A 183 6.71 9.31 17.39
C ARG A 183 7.72 9.59 16.27
N ASN A 184 7.46 9.09 15.07
CA ASN A 184 8.30 9.37 13.91
C ASN A 184 8.07 10.79 13.37
N ASP A 185 9.09 11.35 12.77
CA ASP A 185 8.99 12.60 12.01
C ASP A 185 8.37 12.27 10.62
N LEU A 186 7.03 12.32 10.55
CA LEU A 186 6.30 11.99 9.33
C LEU A 186 6.62 12.95 8.19
N ASP A 187 6.89 14.22 8.49
CA ASP A 187 7.24 15.22 7.47
C ASP A 187 8.58 14.88 6.82
N LEU A 188 9.56 14.43 7.61
CA LEU A 188 10.86 13.97 7.10
C LEU A 188 10.71 12.82 6.09
N HIS A 189 9.78 11.90 6.33
CA HIS A 189 9.61 10.70 5.50
C HIS A 189 8.67 10.88 4.33
N LEU A 190 7.68 11.79 4.40
CA LEU A 190 6.56 11.84 3.47
C LEU A 190 6.44 13.14 2.68
N SER A 191 7.07 14.24 3.07
CA SER A 191 6.88 15.57 2.45
C SER A 191 7.29 15.65 0.97
N GLN A 192 8.13 14.74 0.49
CA GLN A 192 8.51 14.64 -0.93
C GLN A 192 7.56 13.74 -1.73
N LEU A 193 6.60 13.08 -1.09
CA LEU A 193 5.74 12.06 -1.68
C LEU A 193 4.26 12.47 -1.71
N ILE A 194 3.78 13.10 -0.64
CA ILE A 194 2.40 13.57 -0.48
C ILE A 194 2.37 14.98 0.12
N THR A 195 1.24 15.66 0.04
CA THR A 195 1.09 17.03 0.52
C THR A 195 1.10 17.13 2.05
N GLU A 196 1.39 18.33 2.56
CA GLU A 196 1.32 18.63 4.00
C GLU A 196 -0.09 18.37 4.58
N SER A 197 -1.14 18.71 3.84
CA SER A 197 -2.52 18.44 4.26
C SER A 197 -2.83 16.96 4.36
N GLU A 198 -2.32 16.14 3.44
CA GLU A 198 -2.45 14.67 3.49
C GLU A 198 -1.66 14.05 4.65
N ILE A 199 -0.46 14.57 4.96
CA ILE A 199 0.30 14.15 6.16
C ILE A 199 -0.48 14.49 7.44
N ASN A 200 -1.08 15.68 7.51
CA ASN A 200 -1.88 16.09 8.65
C ASN A 200 -3.15 15.25 8.80
N ALA A 201 -3.81 14.90 7.69
CA ALA A 201 -4.96 14.00 7.67
C ALA A 201 -4.58 12.58 8.12
N LEU A 202 -3.43 12.05 7.67
CA LEU A 202 -2.87 10.78 8.13
C LEU A 202 -2.65 10.78 9.65
N ARG A 203 -2.00 11.82 10.19
CA ARG A 203 -1.78 11.99 11.63
C ARG A 203 -3.09 12.02 12.41
N SER A 204 -4.07 12.77 11.91
CA SER A 204 -5.40 12.88 12.53
C SER A 204 -6.15 11.54 12.53
N ARG A 205 -6.08 10.75 11.45
CA ARG A 205 -6.69 9.41 11.40
C ARG A 205 -6.10 8.47 12.45
N VAL A 206 -4.77 8.48 12.62
CA VAL A 206 -4.13 7.65 13.66
C VAL A 206 -4.53 8.08 15.05
N LEU A 207 -4.61 9.39 15.33
CA LEU A 207 -5.11 9.89 16.62
C LEU A 207 -6.57 9.49 16.87
N ASN A 208 -7.44 9.58 15.87
CA ASN A 208 -8.84 9.17 15.96
C ASN A 208 -8.98 7.66 16.22
N LEU A 209 -8.14 6.81 15.60
CA LEU A 209 -8.11 5.36 15.88
C LEU A 209 -7.72 5.09 17.33
N LEU A 210 -6.73 5.79 17.86
CA LEU A 210 -6.29 5.66 19.25
C LEU A 210 -7.35 6.17 20.24
N GLU A 211 -8.03 7.28 19.93
CA GLU A 211 -9.08 7.86 20.77
C GLU A 211 -10.33 7.00 20.80
N SER A 212 -10.83 6.57 19.63
CA SER A 212 -11.98 5.67 19.52
C SER A 212 -11.69 4.27 20.05
N ASN A 213 -10.43 3.88 20.05
CA ASN A 213 -9.94 2.54 20.38
C ASN A 213 -10.61 1.41 19.58
N CYS A 214 -11.08 1.69 18.37
CA CYS A 214 -11.80 0.76 17.51
C CYS A 214 -11.38 0.91 16.05
N PHE A 215 -11.52 -0.18 15.28
CA PHE A 215 -11.51 -0.12 13.82
C PHE A 215 -12.64 0.78 13.31
N PRO A 216 -12.45 1.51 12.21
CA PRO A 216 -13.47 2.40 11.68
C PRO A 216 -14.70 1.62 11.19
N MET A 217 -15.85 2.30 11.18
CA MET A 217 -17.05 1.84 10.49
C MET A 217 -17.04 2.35 9.05
N PRO A 218 -17.68 1.64 8.09
CA PRO A 218 -17.89 2.19 6.75
C PRO A 218 -18.56 3.56 6.81
N SER A 219 -18.05 4.52 6.01
CA SER A 219 -18.71 5.81 5.84
C SER A 219 -20.07 5.62 5.14
N GLY A 220 -21.06 6.41 5.53
CA GLY A 220 -22.34 6.49 4.80
C GLY A 220 -22.26 7.30 3.51
N ASP A 221 -21.18 8.07 3.31
CA ASP A 221 -21.03 9.01 2.20
C ASP A 221 -20.38 8.37 0.96
N TRP A 222 -19.67 7.24 1.15
CA TRP A 222 -18.93 6.55 0.09
C TRP A 222 -19.27 5.06 0.07
N PRO A 223 -19.19 4.38 -1.11
CA PRO A 223 -19.30 2.93 -1.19
C PRO A 223 -18.23 2.27 -0.31
N ALA A 224 -18.62 1.40 0.59
CA ALA A 224 -17.70 0.74 1.53
C ALA A 224 -16.68 -0.18 0.84
N ILE A 225 -17.05 -0.77 -0.31
CA ILE A 225 -16.24 -1.73 -1.06
C ILE A 225 -15.98 -1.17 -2.46
N PRO A 226 -14.74 -1.28 -2.98
CA PRO A 226 -14.44 -0.91 -4.36
C PRO A 226 -15.13 -1.85 -5.35
N TRP A 227 -15.37 -1.37 -6.56
CA TRP A 227 -15.98 -2.17 -7.63
C TRP A 227 -15.06 -2.23 -8.85
N PRO A 228 -14.81 -3.43 -9.45
CA PRO A 228 -15.11 -4.75 -8.89
C PRO A 228 -14.28 -5.04 -7.62
N PRO A 229 -14.74 -5.95 -6.72
CA PRO A 229 -14.03 -6.26 -5.46
C PRO A 229 -12.87 -7.25 -5.66
N VAL A 230 -12.76 -7.84 -6.85
CA VAL A 230 -11.71 -8.79 -7.28
C VAL A 230 -10.96 -8.23 -8.46
#